data_b0a3e3385f9d1f26cd025601671f17be
#
_entry.id   b0a3e3385f9d1f26cd025601671f17be
#
_cell.length_a   1.000
_cell.length_b   1.000
_cell.length_c   1.000
_cell.angle_alpha   90.00
_cell.angle_beta   90.00
_cell.angle_gamma   90.00
#
_symmetry.space_group_name_H-M   'P 1'
#
loop_
_entity.id
_entity.type
_entity.pdbx_description
1 polymer ?
#
loop_
_entity_poly.entity_id
_entity_poly.type
_entity_poly.pdbx_seq_one_letter_code
_entity_poly.pdbx_strand_id
1 'polypeptide(L)'
;MIRSFKNKKPIIHSSAYVDEQATVIGDVIIGKDSALWPQAVARGDINSIIVGERTNIQDGSILHVTHAGKFCADGYPLSIGNDVTVGHSAVIHACTIENTALIGMGSIILDGAVIKSECMIAAGSLVGPGKIIESGYLYVG
;
A
#
# COMPACT_ATOMS: atom_id res chain seq x y z
N MET A 1 7.24 -9.21 -11.82
CA MET A 1 7.81 -10.48 -11.29
C MET A 1 7.10 -10.86 -10.00
N ILE A 2 6.56 -12.07 -9.88
CA ILE A 2 5.88 -12.59 -8.68
C ILE A 2 6.74 -13.72 -8.10
N ARG A 3 7.13 -13.63 -6.82
CA ARG A 3 7.98 -14.64 -6.19
C ARG A 3 7.72 -14.82 -4.70
N SER A 4 7.94 -16.04 -4.21
CA SER A 4 7.91 -16.35 -2.79
C SER A 4 9.13 -15.76 -2.07
N PHE A 5 8.94 -15.43 -0.80
CA PHE A 5 10.02 -15.12 0.12
C PHE A 5 9.84 -15.96 1.40
N LYS A 6 10.89 -16.68 1.82
CA LYS A 6 10.78 -17.73 2.85
C LYS A 6 9.63 -18.70 2.46
N ASN A 7 8.69 -18.93 3.36
CA ASN A 7 7.58 -19.84 3.12
C ASN A 7 6.26 -19.10 2.72
N LYS A 8 6.36 -17.83 2.37
CA LYS A 8 5.21 -17.00 1.98
C LYS A 8 5.21 -16.78 0.47
N LYS A 9 4.06 -17.02 -0.14
CA LYS A 9 3.83 -16.81 -1.57
C LYS A 9 2.70 -15.79 -1.75
N PRO A 10 2.83 -14.82 -2.65
CA PRO A 10 1.74 -13.90 -2.95
C PRO A 10 0.45 -14.62 -3.35
N ILE A 11 -0.67 -14.13 -2.83
CA ILE A 11 -2.01 -14.56 -3.19
C ILE A 11 -2.64 -13.44 -4.01
N ILE A 12 -2.88 -13.72 -5.28
CA ILE A 12 -3.39 -12.73 -6.24
C ILE A 12 -4.71 -13.25 -6.78
N HIS A 13 -5.77 -12.45 -6.66
CA HIS A 13 -7.08 -12.82 -7.20
C HIS A 13 -7.00 -12.98 -8.72
N SER A 14 -7.73 -13.92 -9.28
CA SER A 14 -7.66 -14.26 -10.72
C SER A 14 -8.09 -13.13 -11.67
N SER A 15 -8.86 -12.16 -11.20
CA SER A 15 -9.24 -10.98 -11.97
C SER A 15 -8.34 -9.76 -11.70
N ALA A 16 -7.37 -9.86 -10.79
CA ALA A 16 -6.43 -8.78 -10.55
C ALA A 16 -5.39 -8.71 -11.69
N TYR A 17 -5.01 -7.49 -12.06
CA TYR A 17 -3.95 -7.24 -13.04
C TYR A 17 -2.63 -6.96 -12.31
N VAL A 18 -1.61 -7.69 -12.64
CA VAL A 18 -0.24 -7.42 -12.20
C VAL A 18 0.63 -7.34 -13.44
N ASP A 19 1.12 -6.13 -13.74
CA ASP A 19 1.98 -5.89 -14.90
C ASP A 19 3.25 -6.75 -14.84
N GLU A 20 3.76 -7.17 -15.99
CA GLU A 20 4.96 -8.00 -16.08
C GLU A 20 6.20 -7.33 -15.47
N GLN A 21 6.26 -5.98 -15.49
CA GLN A 21 7.32 -5.19 -14.89
C GLN A 21 7.08 -4.90 -13.40
N ALA A 22 5.89 -5.20 -12.87
CA ALA A 22 5.63 -5.08 -11.44
C ALA A 22 6.32 -6.21 -10.66
N THR A 23 6.64 -5.93 -9.39
CA THR A 23 7.30 -6.90 -8.51
C THR A 23 6.46 -7.14 -7.26
N VAL A 24 6.07 -8.41 -7.02
CA VAL A 24 5.30 -8.82 -5.84
C VAL A 24 6.05 -9.94 -5.12
N ILE A 25 6.42 -9.72 -3.85
CA ILE A 25 7.30 -10.62 -3.09
C ILE A 25 6.70 -10.94 -1.73
N GLY A 26 6.65 -12.21 -1.36
CA GLY A 26 6.40 -12.68 0.00
C GLY A 26 4.93 -12.66 0.42
N ASP A 27 4.65 -12.18 1.63
CA ASP A 27 3.32 -12.18 2.25
C ASP A 27 2.48 -11.00 1.72
N VAL A 28 1.94 -11.16 0.52
CA VAL A 28 1.16 -10.13 -0.18
C VAL A 28 -0.14 -10.73 -0.66
N ILE A 29 -1.25 -10.05 -0.38
CA ILE A 29 -2.58 -10.36 -0.90
C ILE A 29 -3.03 -9.22 -1.81
N ILE A 30 -3.44 -9.54 -3.03
CA ILE A 30 -4.04 -8.59 -4.00
C ILE A 30 -5.47 -9.03 -4.26
N GLY A 31 -6.41 -8.16 -3.92
CA GLY A 31 -7.85 -8.39 -4.03
C GLY A 31 -8.39 -8.34 -5.47
N LYS A 32 -9.68 -8.66 -5.56
CA LYS A 32 -10.44 -8.73 -6.82
C LYS A 32 -10.39 -7.40 -7.58
N ASP A 33 -10.22 -7.49 -8.91
CA ASP A 33 -10.26 -6.35 -9.84
C ASP A 33 -9.28 -5.21 -9.50
N SER A 34 -8.24 -5.49 -8.70
CA SER A 34 -7.17 -4.55 -8.39
C SER A 34 -6.05 -4.62 -9.40
N ALA A 35 -5.27 -3.54 -9.52
CA ALA A 35 -4.19 -3.44 -10.49
C ALA A 35 -2.88 -2.94 -9.87
N LEU A 36 -1.76 -3.60 -10.23
CA LEU A 36 -0.41 -3.13 -10.01
C LEU A 36 0.24 -2.84 -11.36
N TRP A 37 0.56 -1.58 -11.60
CA TRP A 37 1.05 -1.07 -12.87
C TRP A 37 2.58 -1.21 -13.01
N PRO A 38 3.18 -0.87 -14.17
CA PRO A 38 4.59 -1.07 -14.40
C PRO A 38 5.49 -0.52 -13.29
N GLN A 39 6.51 -1.28 -12.90
CA GLN A 39 7.49 -0.94 -11.87
C GLN A 39 6.92 -0.73 -10.46
N ALA A 40 5.62 -0.97 -10.23
CA ALA A 40 5.09 -1.01 -8.86
C ALA A 40 5.72 -2.19 -8.09
N VAL A 41 6.08 -1.96 -6.83
CA VAL A 41 6.72 -2.94 -5.96
C VAL A 41 5.87 -3.17 -4.72
N ALA A 42 5.45 -4.41 -4.46
CA ALA A 42 4.84 -4.83 -3.20
C ALA A 42 5.75 -5.89 -2.54
N ARG A 43 6.43 -5.53 -1.46
CA ARG A 43 7.38 -6.41 -0.78
C ARG A 43 6.96 -6.69 0.66
N GLY A 44 6.29 -7.84 0.87
CA GLY A 44 5.89 -8.38 2.17
C GLY A 44 6.89 -9.41 2.68
N ASP A 45 8.13 -9.00 2.96
CA ASP A 45 9.24 -9.87 3.37
C ASP A 45 9.33 -10.06 4.88
N ILE A 46 8.94 -9.05 5.64
CA ILE A 46 9.09 -8.99 7.11
C ILE A 46 7.77 -8.75 7.85
N ASN A 47 6.69 -8.46 7.13
CA ASN A 47 5.31 -8.38 7.60
C ASN A 47 4.37 -8.53 6.38
N SER A 48 3.06 -8.46 6.57
CA SER A 48 2.07 -8.66 5.52
C SER A 48 1.65 -7.37 4.81
N ILE A 49 1.33 -7.49 3.52
CA ILE A 49 0.67 -6.47 2.70
C ILE A 49 -0.67 -7.00 2.25
N ILE A 50 -1.72 -6.22 2.47
CA ILE A 50 -3.06 -6.51 1.95
C ILE A 50 -3.50 -5.33 1.08
N VAL A 51 -3.82 -5.61 -0.17
CA VAL A 51 -4.47 -4.68 -1.09
C VAL A 51 -5.88 -5.20 -1.34
N GLY A 52 -6.87 -4.40 -1.03
CA GLY A 52 -8.29 -4.72 -1.17
C GLY A 52 -8.74 -4.87 -2.63
N GLU A 53 -10.03 -4.74 -2.87
CA GLU A 53 -10.63 -4.91 -4.19
C GLU A 53 -10.71 -3.58 -4.96
N ARG A 54 -10.68 -3.62 -6.30
CA ARG A 54 -10.81 -2.44 -7.20
C ARG A 54 -9.84 -1.32 -6.84
N THR A 55 -8.69 -1.69 -6.30
CA THR A 55 -7.64 -0.76 -5.86
C THR A 55 -6.54 -0.68 -6.90
N ASN A 56 -6.11 0.54 -7.20
CA ASN A 56 -5.22 0.86 -8.29
C ASN A 56 -3.88 1.38 -7.76
N ILE A 57 -2.81 0.59 -7.92
CA ILE A 57 -1.44 0.95 -7.53
C ILE A 57 -0.67 1.34 -8.78
N GLN A 58 -0.43 2.64 -8.95
CA GLN A 58 0.12 3.18 -10.18
C GLN A 58 1.64 3.02 -10.26
N ASP A 59 2.17 3.30 -11.45
CA ASP A 59 3.53 3.03 -11.88
C ASP A 59 4.58 3.54 -10.89
N GLY A 60 5.58 2.71 -10.63
CA GLY A 60 6.72 3.05 -9.78
C GLY A 60 6.40 3.20 -8.28
N SER A 61 5.18 2.94 -7.84
CA SER A 61 4.82 3.05 -6.42
C SER A 61 5.41 1.89 -5.61
N ILE A 62 5.79 2.17 -4.36
CA ILE A 62 6.44 1.21 -3.46
C ILE A 62 5.56 0.95 -2.26
N LEU A 63 5.21 -0.33 -2.04
CA LEU A 63 4.49 -0.83 -0.90
C LEU A 63 5.43 -1.67 -0.04
N HIS A 64 5.64 -1.28 1.22
CA HIS A 64 6.51 -2.02 2.13
C HIS A 64 5.98 -1.98 3.57
N VAL A 65 6.64 -2.71 4.46
CA VAL A 65 6.19 -3.02 5.81
C VAL A 65 7.32 -2.90 6.83
N THR A 66 6.97 -2.84 8.11
CA THR A 66 7.93 -2.79 9.21
C THR A 66 7.88 -4.06 10.05
N HIS A 67 9.06 -4.59 10.41
CA HIS A 67 9.21 -5.80 11.22
C HIS A 67 8.87 -5.54 12.71
N ALA A 68 8.54 -6.62 13.41
CA ALA A 68 8.46 -6.63 14.87
C ALA A 68 9.82 -6.27 15.50
N GLY A 69 9.81 -5.41 16.49
CA GLY A 69 11.06 -4.94 17.08
C GLY A 69 10.87 -4.19 18.39
N LYS A 70 11.97 -3.60 18.89
CA LYS A 70 12.00 -2.92 20.19
C LYS A 70 10.99 -1.79 20.32
N PHE A 71 10.67 -1.10 19.23
CA PHE A 71 9.78 0.07 19.23
C PHE A 71 8.34 -0.27 18.85
N CYS A 72 8.10 -1.44 18.26
CA CYS A 72 6.78 -1.95 17.93
C CYS A 72 6.82 -3.48 17.99
N ALA A 73 6.16 -4.06 18.99
CA ALA A 73 6.26 -5.49 19.30
C ALA A 73 5.84 -6.38 18.11
N ASP A 74 4.79 -5.98 17.37
CA ASP A 74 4.23 -6.73 16.24
C ASP A 74 4.69 -6.20 14.86
N GLY A 75 5.46 -5.10 14.85
CA GLY A 75 5.74 -4.36 13.63
C GLY A 75 4.48 -3.66 13.10
N TYR A 76 4.60 -3.11 11.88
CA TYR A 76 3.46 -2.53 11.18
C TYR A 76 3.26 -3.23 9.83
N PRO A 77 2.13 -3.92 9.63
CA PRO A 77 1.70 -4.38 8.32
C PRO A 77 1.26 -3.19 7.45
N LEU A 78 1.06 -3.43 6.18
CA LEU A 78 0.42 -2.50 5.27
C LEU A 78 -0.97 -3.01 4.89
N SER A 79 -1.99 -2.20 5.13
CA SER A 79 -3.37 -2.48 4.72
C SER A 79 -3.90 -1.36 3.84
N ILE A 80 -4.29 -1.68 2.62
CA ILE A 80 -4.94 -0.77 1.69
C ILE A 80 -6.33 -1.34 1.41
N GLY A 81 -7.35 -0.53 1.62
CA GLY A 81 -8.76 -0.91 1.46
C GLY A 81 -9.19 -1.08 0.01
N ASN A 82 -10.50 -1.07 -0.18
CA ASN A 82 -11.14 -1.18 -1.49
C ASN A 82 -11.30 0.20 -2.14
N ASP A 83 -11.35 0.22 -3.48
CA ASP A 83 -11.61 1.42 -4.26
C ASP A 83 -10.61 2.56 -3.99
N VAL A 84 -9.36 2.20 -3.67
CA VAL A 84 -8.27 3.15 -3.40
C VAL A 84 -7.46 3.38 -4.68
N THR A 85 -7.07 4.64 -4.92
CA THR A 85 -6.08 4.97 -5.95
C THR A 85 -4.80 5.46 -5.28
N VAL A 86 -3.70 4.75 -5.53
CA VAL A 86 -2.35 5.16 -5.18
C VAL A 86 -1.68 5.69 -6.44
N GLY A 87 -1.41 6.98 -6.47
CA GLY A 87 -0.81 7.68 -7.60
C GLY A 87 0.64 7.27 -7.85
N HIS A 88 1.14 7.59 -9.05
CA HIS A 88 2.47 7.21 -9.51
C HIS A 88 3.58 7.59 -8.52
N SER A 89 4.59 6.74 -8.38
CA SER A 89 5.79 6.99 -7.56
C SER A 89 5.53 7.31 -6.09
N ALA A 90 4.38 6.91 -5.55
CA ALA A 90 4.10 7.05 -4.13
C ALA A 90 4.84 5.98 -3.30
N VAL A 91 5.24 6.34 -2.08
CA VAL A 91 5.83 5.41 -1.11
C VAL A 91 4.83 5.19 0.02
N ILE A 92 4.33 3.98 0.12
CA ILE A 92 3.33 3.57 1.11
C ILE A 92 4.00 2.57 2.05
N HIS A 93 4.31 3.01 3.25
CA HIS A 93 5.11 2.23 4.18
C HIS A 93 4.38 1.96 5.48
N ALA A 94 4.04 0.67 5.71
CA ALA A 94 3.60 0.16 7.01
C ALA A 94 2.44 0.95 7.65
N CYS A 95 1.41 1.26 6.87
CA CYS A 95 0.30 2.12 7.27
C CYS A 95 -1.07 1.48 6.97
N THR A 96 -2.14 2.15 7.32
CA THR A 96 -3.50 1.76 6.97
C THR A 96 -4.13 2.84 6.09
N ILE A 97 -4.63 2.44 4.93
CA ILE A 97 -5.44 3.28 4.04
C ILE A 97 -6.80 2.61 3.94
N GLU A 98 -7.83 3.28 4.42
CA GLU A 98 -9.19 2.78 4.35
C GLU A 98 -9.79 2.95 2.94
N ASN A 99 -11.05 2.56 2.77
CA ASN A 99 -11.71 2.52 1.46
C ASN A 99 -11.87 3.90 0.82
N THR A 100 -11.93 3.93 -0.51
CA THR A 100 -12.32 5.11 -1.30
C THR A 100 -11.40 6.32 -1.06
N ALA A 101 -10.11 6.07 -0.87
CA ALA A 101 -9.11 7.12 -0.70
C ALA A 101 -8.30 7.34 -1.98
N LEU A 102 -7.81 8.57 -2.17
CA LEU A 102 -6.88 8.92 -3.23
C LEU A 102 -5.56 9.40 -2.63
N ILE A 103 -4.49 8.71 -2.94
CA ILE A 103 -3.13 9.09 -2.56
C ILE A 103 -2.46 9.74 -3.77
N GLY A 104 -2.15 11.02 -3.67
CA GLY A 104 -1.55 11.78 -4.76
C GLY A 104 -0.16 11.26 -5.15
N MET A 105 0.23 11.51 -6.40
CA MET A 105 1.52 11.11 -6.97
C MET A 105 2.69 11.59 -6.12
N GLY A 106 3.71 10.74 -5.95
CA GLY A 106 4.93 11.08 -5.22
C GLY A 106 4.74 11.32 -3.72
N SER A 107 3.57 11.00 -3.15
CA SER A 107 3.33 11.13 -1.70
C SER A 107 4.07 10.06 -0.93
N ILE A 108 4.41 10.36 0.32
CA ILE A 108 5.05 9.43 1.26
C ILE A 108 4.16 9.27 2.48
N ILE A 109 3.71 8.04 2.74
CA ILE A 109 2.89 7.69 3.91
C ILE A 109 3.72 6.76 4.79
N LEU A 110 3.90 7.11 6.06
CA LEU A 110 4.83 6.41 6.96
C LEU A 110 4.11 5.57 8.02
N ASP A 111 4.93 4.81 8.76
CA ASP A 111 4.56 3.76 9.70
C ASP A 111 3.45 4.14 10.67
N GLY A 112 2.43 3.30 10.77
CA GLY A 112 1.32 3.50 11.68
C GLY A 112 0.38 4.65 11.33
N ALA A 113 0.61 5.36 10.23
CA ALA A 113 -0.35 6.36 9.77
C ALA A 113 -1.67 5.70 9.36
N VAL A 114 -2.78 6.40 9.57
CA VAL A 114 -4.12 5.96 9.19
C VAL A 114 -4.77 7.02 8.31
N ILE A 115 -5.01 6.66 7.06
CA ILE A 115 -5.80 7.47 6.12
C ILE A 115 -7.21 6.89 6.14
N LYS A 116 -8.15 7.61 6.76
CA LYS A 116 -9.55 7.14 6.83
C LYS A 116 -10.24 7.26 5.48
N SER A 117 -11.40 6.63 5.38
CA SER A 117 -12.17 6.56 4.12
C SER A 117 -12.49 7.95 3.55
N GLU A 118 -12.60 8.01 2.21
CA GLU A 118 -12.97 9.23 1.47
C GLU A 118 -11.99 10.40 1.64
N CYS A 119 -10.74 10.11 1.99
CA CYS A 119 -9.67 11.11 2.08
C CYS A 119 -8.94 11.27 0.75
N MET A 120 -8.41 12.47 0.55
CA MET A 120 -7.48 12.77 -0.52
C MET A 120 -6.17 13.28 0.06
N ILE A 121 -5.06 12.65 -0.30
CA ILE A 121 -3.70 13.14 0.00
C ILE A 121 -3.19 13.84 -1.25
N ALA A 122 -2.83 15.12 -1.14
CA ALA A 122 -2.32 15.90 -2.26
C ALA A 122 -0.98 15.33 -2.76
N ALA A 123 -0.70 15.51 -4.05
CA ALA A 123 0.57 15.05 -4.65
C ALA A 123 1.79 15.62 -3.91
N GLY A 124 2.82 14.78 -3.72
CA GLY A 124 4.06 15.15 -3.04
C GLY A 124 3.95 15.36 -1.53
N SER A 125 2.81 15.04 -0.91
CA SER A 125 2.61 15.21 0.53
C SER A 125 3.37 14.18 1.35
N LEU A 126 3.80 14.58 2.55
CA LEU A 126 4.36 13.69 3.57
C LEU A 126 3.35 13.50 4.71
N VAL A 127 2.88 12.27 4.91
CA VAL A 127 2.12 11.89 6.10
C VAL A 127 3.06 11.16 7.07
N GLY A 128 3.39 11.84 8.16
CA GLY A 128 4.32 11.33 9.18
C GLY A 128 3.81 10.12 9.94
N PRO A 129 4.70 9.43 10.68
CA PRO A 129 4.34 8.23 11.44
C PRO A 129 3.20 8.47 12.43
N GLY A 130 2.29 7.51 12.52
CA GLY A 130 1.16 7.53 13.47
C GLY A 130 0.13 8.62 13.23
N LYS A 131 0.24 9.41 12.16
CA LYS A 131 -0.72 10.48 11.87
C LYS A 131 -2.05 9.89 11.39
N ILE A 132 -3.14 10.43 11.90
CA ILE A 132 -4.50 10.06 11.50
C ILE A 132 -5.08 11.19 10.64
N ILE A 133 -5.49 10.87 9.42
CA ILE A 133 -6.24 11.77 8.53
C ILE A 133 -7.70 11.35 8.59
N GLU A 134 -8.55 12.22 9.11
CA GLU A 134 -9.97 11.95 9.29
C GLU A 134 -10.71 11.90 7.95
N SER A 135 -11.85 11.18 7.93
CA SER A 135 -12.66 10.98 6.71
C SER A 135 -13.10 12.28 6.05
N GLY A 136 -13.07 12.30 4.71
CA GLY A 136 -13.57 13.42 3.91
C GLY A 136 -12.63 14.62 3.80
N TYR A 137 -11.38 14.51 4.27
CA TYR A 137 -10.42 15.62 4.19
C TYR A 137 -9.49 15.52 3.00
N LEU A 138 -9.12 16.70 2.46
CA LEU A 138 -7.93 16.89 1.64
C LEU A 138 -6.76 17.24 2.58
N TYR A 139 -5.74 16.41 2.58
CA TYR A 139 -4.50 16.65 3.31
C TYR A 139 -3.43 17.17 2.37
N VAL A 140 -2.79 18.26 2.78
CA VAL A 140 -1.63 18.88 2.13
C VAL A 140 -0.52 18.96 3.18
N GLY A 141 0.61 18.26 2.95
CA GLY A 141 1.71 18.16 3.91
C GLY A 141 3.06 18.38 3.28
#